data_d6444807e9d953bb43d5d7d02328e3c4
#
_entry.id   d6444807e9d953bb43d5d7d02328e3c4
#
_cell.length_a   1.000
_cell.length_b   1.000
_cell.length_c   1.000
_cell.angle_alpha   90.00
_cell.angle_beta   90.00
_cell.angle_gamma   90.00
#
_symmetry.space_group_name_H-M   'P 1'
#
loop_
_entity.id
_entity.type
_entity.pdbx_description
1 polymer ?
#
loop_
_entity_poly.entity_id
_entity_poly.type
_entity_poly.pdbx_seq_one_letter_code
_entity_poly.pdbx_strand_id
1 'polypeptide(L)'
;MESRLSFRQGRIYYDLLAAYRPDPSIPPLSARDIALYMATRYYRDLPGFCAGLFEAAEKPSGYALRPRGIKRFDLLRVFTPIAKGDDARGVVSFPIAGGLLALPRQDSGRFIFEACVCPEGNTLLVRVARFSPLIAGDGSHPWRVLLYRSTQSLFHRIIIAGFLRAMVRELSSARRPVRVPIACRWVEEGPGPTST
;
A
#
# COMPACT_ATOMS: atom_id res chain seq x y z
N MET A 1 0.79 -15.52 -6.70
CA MET A 1 1.26 -14.27 -6.10
C MET A 1 2.63 -13.96 -6.64
N GLU A 2 2.80 -12.81 -7.26
CA GLU A 2 4.04 -12.40 -7.92
C GLU A 2 4.63 -11.16 -7.22
N SER A 3 5.95 -11.10 -7.09
CA SER A 3 6.64 -9.95 -6.49
C SER A 3 7.74 -9.43 -7.40
N ARG A 4 7.85 -8.12 -7.53
CA ARG A 4 8.91 -7.45 -8.28
C ARG A 4 9.52 -6.35 -7.42
N LEU A 5 10.84 -6.38 -7.27
CA LEU A 5 11.61 -5.34 -6.58
C LEU A 5 12.64 -4.77 -7.55
N SER A 6 12.68 -3.46 -7.69
CA SER A 6 13.73 -2.78 -8.44
C SER A 6 14.25 -1.57 -7.68
N PHE A 7 15.53 -1.26 -7.90
CA PHE A 7 16.21 -0.12 -7.32
C PHE A 7 16.79 0.73 -8.46
N ARG A 8 16.35 1.99 -8.57
CA ARG A 8 16.77 2.90 -9.65
C ARG A 8 17.02 4.30 -9.08
N GLN A 9 18.20 4.85 -9.30
CA GLN A 9 18.58 6.22 -8.90
C GLN A 9 18.29 6.53 -7.43
N GLY A 10 18.67 5.65 -6.51
CA GLY A 10 18.40 5.81 -5.07
C GLY A 10 16.94 5.61 -4.66
N ARG A 11 16.07 5.16 -5.58
CA ARG A 11 14.64 4.96 -5.34
C ARG A 11 14.25 3.49 -5.50
N ILE A 12 13.29 3.08 -4.69
CA ILE A 12 12.76 1.75 -4.66
C ILE A 12 11.39 1.71 -5.29
N TYR A 13 11.20 0.64 -6.05
CA TYR A 13 9.93 0.24 -6.62
C TYR A 13 9.68 -1.20 -6.19
N TYR A 14 8.61 -1.42 -5.50
CA TYR A 14 8.21 -2.75 -5.05
C TYR A 14 6.73 -2.97 -5.38
N ASP A 15 6.45 -4.04 -6.12
CA ASP A 15 5.12 -4.47 -6.48
C ASP A 15 4.89 -5.86 -5.92
N LEU A 16 3.73 -6.09 -5.33
CA LEU A 16 3.24 -7.41 -4.99
C LEU A 16 1.82 -7.56 -5.51
N LEU A 17 1.63 -8.53 -6.41
CA LEU A 17 0.38 -8.85 -7.08
C LEU A 17 -0.18 -10.17 -6.54
N ALA A 18 -1.48 -10.20 -6.31
CA ALA A 18 -2.24 -11.41 -6.03
C ALA A 18 -3.48 -11.44 -6.93
N ALA A 19 -3.75 -12.59 -7.53
CA ALA A 19 -4.99 -12.85 -8.24
C ALA A 19 -5.92 -13.72 -7.39
N TYR A 20 -7.23 -13.51 -7.50
CA TYR A 20 -8.25 -14.31 -6.85
C TYR A 20 -9.54 -14.36 -7.67
N ARG A 21 -10.36 -15.37 -7.41
CA ARG A 21 -11.72 -15.45 -7.93
C ARG A 21 -12.69 -15.17 -6.78
N PRO A 22 -13.60 -14.20 -6.93
CA PRO A 22 -14.62 -13.96 -5.93
C PRO A 22 -15.59 -15.14 -5.83
N ASP A 23 -16.17 -15.36 -4.67
CA ASP A 23 -17.26 -16.32 -4.51
C ASP A 23 -18.49 -15.81 -5.29
N PRO A 24 -19.03 -16.60 -6.22
CA PRO A 24 -20.17 -16.19 -7.03
C PRO A 24 -21.46 -15.95 -6.23
N SER A 25 -21.53 -16.45 -4.99
CA SER A 25 -22.66 -16.20 -4.08
C SER A 25 -22.66 -14.79 -3.46
N ILE A 26 -21.56 -14.05 -3.61
CA ILE A 26 -21.41 -12.70 -3.04
C ILE A 26 -21.67 -11.66 -4.14
N PRO A 27 -22.49 -10.62 -3.88
CA PRO A 27 -22.62 -9.50 -4.81
C PRO A 27 -21.24 -8.93 -5.15
N PRO A 28 -20.95 -8.66 -6.42
CA PRO A 28 -19.67 -8.14 -6.84
C PRO A 28 -19.39 -6.79 -6.16
N LEU A 29 -18.18 -6.64 -5.66
CA LEU A 29 -17.67 -5.35 -5.19
C LEU A 29 -17.02 -4.63 -6.36
N SER A 30 -17.19 -3.31 -6.44
CA SER A 30 -16.46 -2.50 -7.40
C SER A 30 -14.95 -2.53 -7.09
N ALA A 31 -14.12 -2.40 -8.10
CA ALA A 31 -12.67 -2.30 -7.88
C ALA A 31 -12.31 -1.13 -6.97
N ARG A 32 -13.04 -0.03 -7.08
CA ARG A 32 -12.95 1.13 -6.18
C ARG A 32 -13.18 0.77 -4.72
N ASP A 33 -14.25 0.03 -4.42
CA ASP A 33 -14.57 -0.39 -3.06
C ASP A 33 -13.52 -1.36 -2.50
N ILE A 34 -13.03 -2.27 -3.35
CA ILE A 34 -11.97 -3.20 -2.98
C ILE A 34 -10.67 -2.45 -2.63
N ALA A 35 -10.25 -1.47 -3.45
CA ALA A 35 -9.04 -0.70 -3.19
C ALA A 35 -9.15 0.13 -1.89
N LEU A 36 -10.31 0.73 -1.62
CA LEU A 36 -10.59 1.40 -0.35
C LEU A 36 -10.55 0.44 0.83
N TYR A 37 -11.15 -0.72 0.68
CA TYR A 37 -11.14 -1.74 1.71
C TYR A 37 -9.73 -2.21 2.01
N MET A 38 -8.91 -2.48 0.98
CA MET A 38 -7.49 -2.81 1.14
C MET A 38 -6.74 -1.74 1.95
N ALA A 39 -6.89 -0.48 1.59
CA ALA A 39 -6.22 0.64 2.24
C ALA A 39 -6.59 0.73 3.73
N THR A 40 -7.88 0.68 4.04
CA THR A 40 -8.39 0.73 5.41
C THR A 40 -7.91 -0.46 6.23
N ARG A 41 -8.04 -1.65 5.66
CA ARG A 41 -7.68 -2.91 6.30
C ARG A 41 -6.20 -2.98 6.63
N TYR A 42 -5.35 -2.52 5.71
CA TYR A 42 -3.90 -2.50 5.92
C TYR A 42 -3.51 -1.70 7.16
N TYR A 43 -4.00 -0.47 7.31
CA TYR A 43 -3.65 0.38 8.44
C TYR A 43 -4.26 -0.10 9.76
N ARG A 44 -5.48 -0.61 9.73
CA ARG A 44 -6.15 -1.14 10.92
C ARG A 44 -5.46 -2.39 11.48
N ASP A 45 -5.12 -3.32 10.59
CA ASP A 45 -4.64 -4.65 10.99
C ASP A 45 -3.11 -4.77 10.93
N LEU A 46 -2.42 -3.68 10.61
CA LEU A 46 -0.97 -3.62 10.58
C LEU A 46 -0.31 -4.24 11.84
N PRO A 47 -0.80 -3.98 13.09
CA PRO A 47 -0.26 -4.62 14.26
C PRO A 47 -0.26 -6.15 14.19
N GLY A 48 -1.32 -6.75 13.63
CA GLY A 48 -1.41 -8.20 13.45
C GLY A 48 -0.38 -8.76 12.48
N PHE A 49 -0.07 -8.03 11.41
CA PHE A 49 0.94 -8.44 10.42
C PHE A 49 2.38 -8.23 10.87
N CYS A 50 2.59 -7.42 11.91
CA CYS A 50 3.89 -7.06 12.46
C CYS A 50 4.13 -7.66 13.84
N ALA A 51 3.41 -8.70 14.24
CA ALA A 51 3.49 -9.28 15.60
C ALA A 51 3.36 -8.23 16.72
N GLY A 52 2.55 -7.19 16.49
CA GLY A 52 2.33 -6.11 17.43
C GLY A 52 3.46 -5.09 17.58
N LEU A 53 4.54 -5.20 16.80
CA LEU A 53 5.70 -4.30 16.91
C LEU A 53 5.40 -2.87 16.46
N PHE A 54 4.48 -2.70 15.52
CA PHE A 54 4.12 -1.40 14.95
C PHE A 54 2.63 -1.15 15.03
N GLU A 55 2.28 0.12 15.06
CA GLU A 55 0.91 0.60 14.98
C GLU A 55 0.78 1.73 13.96
N ALA A 56 -0.40 1.87 13.39
CA ALA A 56 -0.76 3.03 12.59
C ALA A 56 -1.48 4.04 13.50
N ALA A 57 -1.02 5.28 13.48
CA ALA A 57 -1.66 6.39 14.19
C ALA A 57 -2.23 7.38 13.19
N GLU A 58 -3.47 7.76 13.40
CA GLU A 58 -4.12 8.83 12.63
C GLU A 58 -3.53 10.19 13.02
N LYS A 59 -3.33 11.04 12.03
CA LYS A 59 -2.81 12.40 12.15
C LYS A 59 -3.71 13.36 11.37
N PRO A 60 -3.73 14.64 11.68
CA PRO A 60 -4.52 15.63 10.92
C PRO A 60 -4.22 15.66 9.42
N SER A 61 -2.98 15.34 9.02
CA SER A 61 -2.51 15.33 7.63
C SER A 61 -2.44 13.95 7.00
N GLY A 62 -2.92 12.88 7.67
CA GLY A 62 -2.85 11.51 7.15
C GLY A 62 -2.58 10.47 8.23
N TYR A 63 -1.58 9.60 8.02
CA TYR A 63 -1.26 8.50 8.94
C TYR A 63 0.25 8.45 9.24
N ALA A 64 0.58 7.93 10.41
CA ALA A 64 1.95 7.64 10.79
C ALA A 64 2.09 6.16 11.21
N LEU A 65 3.11 5.50 10.69
CA LEU A 65 3.59 4.21 11.18
C LEU A 65 4.61 4.47 12.29
N ARG A 66 4.41 3.87 13.46
CA ARG A 66 5.33 4.04 14.60
C ARG A 66 5.51 2.74 15.38
N PRO A 67 6.60 2.58 16.17
CA PRO A 67 6.71 1.48 17.09
C PRO A 67 5.61 1.58 18.15
N ARG A 68 5.01 0.45 18.50
CA ARG A 68 3.95 0.39 19.50
C ARG A 68 4.44 0.90 20.85
N GLY A 69 3.67 1.80 21.47
CA GLY A 69 4.00 2.40 22.75
C GLY A 69 5.04 3.55 22.70
N ILE A 70 5.67 3.81 21.54
CA ILE A 70 6.65 4.89 21.38
C ILE A 70 6.04 6.01 20.51
N LYS A 71 5.45 7.02 21.16
CA LYS A 71 4.76 8.12 20.48
C LYS A 71 5.69 9.18 19.86
N ARG A 72 6.98 9.18 20.23
CA ARG A 72 7.94 10.23 19.85
C ARG A 72 8.49 10.09 18.43
N PHE A 73 8.44 8.90 17.85
CA PHE A 73 9.06 8.60 16.56
C PHE A 73 8.07 8.05 15.56
N ASP A 74 7.87 8.77 14.48
CA ASP A 74 7.16 8.26 13.31
C ASP A 74 8.20 7.60 12.38
N LEU A 75 8.10 6.28 12.19
CA LEU A 75 8.96 5.52 11.26
C LEU A 75 8.67 5.92 9.82
N LEU A 76 7.39 6.05 9.50
CA LEU A 76 6.91 6.49 8.20
C LEU A 76 5.68 7.36 8.39
N ARG A 77 5.65 8.50 7.72
CA ARG A 77 4.46 9.35 7.62
C ARG A 77 3.94 9.34 6.21
N VAL A 78 2.63 9.28 6.07
CA VAL A 78 1.94 9.39 4.79
C VAL A 78 0.87 10.47 4.88
N PHE A 79 0.67 11.18 3.79
CA PHE A 79 -0.41 12.16 3.69
C PHE A 79 -1.77 11.48 3.55
N THR A 80 -2.84 12.26 3.68
CA THR A 80 -4.20 11.83 3.39
C THR A 80 -4.25 11.14 2.03
N PRO A 81 -4.84 9.93 1.94
CA PRO A 81 -4.87 9.17 0.72
C PRO A 81 -5.69 9.86 -0.36
N ILE A 82 -5.26 9.65 -1.59
CA ILE A 82 -5.95 10.06 -2.80
C ILE A 82 -6.54 8.79 -3.41
N ALA A 83 -7.85 8.75 -3.57
CA ALA A 83 -8.56 7.64 -4.17
C ALA A 83 -9.12 8.05 -5.54
N LYS A 84 -9.05 7.13 -6.51
CA LYS A 84 -9.58 7.28 -7.86
C LYS A 84 -9.96 5.94 -8.45
N GLY A 85 -10.72 5.98 -9.52
CA GLY A 85 -11.12 4.78 -10.27
C GLY A 85 -12.62 4.55 -10.30
N ASP A 86 -12.99 3.46 -10.93
CA ASP A 86 -14.35 3.04 -11.23
C ASP A 86 -14.61 1.59 -10.76
N ASP A 87 -15.61 0.94 -11.36
CA ASP A 87 -15.98 -0.43 -11.04
C ASP A 87 -14.94 -1.46 -11.53
N ALA A 88 -14.20 -1.16 -12.60
CA ALA A 88 -13.23 -2.06 -13.20
C ALA A 88 -11.82 -1.90 -12.59
N ARG A 89 -11.42 -0.64 -12.23
CA ARG A 89 -10.12 -0.36 -11.65
C ARG A 89 -10.21 0.68 -10.52
N GLY A 90 -9.77 0.32 -9.33
CA GLY A 90 -9.71 1.19 -8.16
C GLY A 90 -8.29 1.39 -7.66
N VAL A 91 -7.92 2.61 -7.30
CA VAL A 91 -6.59 2.96 -6.80
C VAL A 91 -6.72 3.86 -5.59
N VAL A 92 -6.02 3.51 -4.51
CA VAL A 92 -5.85 4.38 -3.33
C VAL A 92 -4.35 4.59 -3.12
N SER A 93 -3.93 5.84 -3.18
CA SER A 93 -2.52 6.23 -3.13
C SER A 93 -2.25 7.11 -1.90
N PHE A 94 -1.27 6.71 -1.11
CA PHE A 94 -0.76 7.46 0.05
C PHE A 94 0.57 8.09 -0.30
N PRO A 95 0.65 9.41 -0.53
CA PRO A 95 1.92 10.07 -0.72
C PRO A 95 2.75 9.99 0.56
N ILE A 96 4.02 9.61 0.45
CA ILE A 96 4.93 9.48 1.60
C ILE A 96 5.41 10.87 2.00
N ALA A 97 5.18 11.24 3.25
CA ALA A 97 5.56 12.54 3.81
C ALA A 97 6.94 12.55 4.49
N GLY A 98 7.57 11.37 4.64
CA GLY A 98 8.86 11.22 5.32
C GLY A 98 8.77 10.30 6.55
N GLY A 99 9.68 10.46 7.51
CA GLY A 99 9.82 9.63 8.70
C GLY A 99 11.25 9.10 8.84
N LEU A 100 11.52 8.33 9.91
CA LEU A 100 12.86 7.77 10.15
C LEU A 100 13.31 6.76 9.06
N LEU A 101 12.36 6.13 8.36
CA LEU A 101 12.66 5.17 7.31
C LEU A 101 12.75 5.79 5.91
N ALA A 102 12.38 7.07 5.76
CA ALA A 102 12.32 7.76 4.48
C ALA A 102 13.21 9.01 4.48
N LEU A 103 13.95 9.23 3.41
CA LEU A 103 14.66 10.49 3.23
C LEU A 103 13.65 11.65 3.14
N PRO A 104 13.87 12.77 3.83
CA PRO A 104 13.02 13.95 3.73
C PRO A 104 13.24 14.62 2.37
N ARG A 105 12.40 14.30 1.40
CA ARG A 105 12.40 14.88 0.04
C ARG A 105 10.97 15.24 -0.35
N GLN A 106 10.81 16.25 -1.21
CA GLN A 106 9.49 16.69 -1.70
C GLN A 106 8.72 15.59 -2.45
N ASP A 107 9.42 14.59 -3.01
CA ASP A 107 8.85 13.45 -3.71
C ASP A 107 9.37 12.14 -3.10
N SER A 108 8.95 11.88 -1.86
CA SER A 108 9.39 10.72 -1.06
C SER A 108 8.79 9.41 -1.51
N GLY A 109 7.97 9.41 -2.56
CA GLY A 109 7.32 8.23 -3.10
C GLY A 109 5.86 8.09 -2.69
N ARG A 110 5.28 6.93 -3.07
CA ARG A 110 3.88 6.62 -2.81
C ARG A 110 3.72 5.17 -2.39
N PHE A 111 2.78 4.95 -1.49
CA PHE A 111 2.27 3.62 -1.16
C PHE A 111 0.89 3.49 -1.78
N ILE A 112 0.68 2.48 -2.61
CA ILE A 112 -0.48 2.37 -3.49
C ILE A 112 -1.16 1.02 -3.28
N PHE A 113 -2.47 1.04 -3.13
CA PHE A 113 -3.36 -0.12 -3.20
C PHE A 113 -4.17 -0.01 -4.48
N GLU A 114 -4.14 -1.05 -5.28
CA GLU A 114 -4.86 -1.10 -6.55
C GLU A 114 -5.64 -2.42 -6.62
N ALA A 115 -6.85 -2.34 -7.12
CA ALA A 115 -7.68 -3.49 -7.44
C ALA A 115 -8.17 -3.38 -8.87
N CYS A 116 -8.19 -4.52 -9.58
CA CYS A 116 -8.84 -4.63 -10.88
C CYS A 116 -9.85 -5.77 -10.82
N VAL A 117 -11.04 -5.53 -11.36
CA VAL A 117 -12.13 -6.49 -11.48
C VAL A 117 -12.28 -6.84 -12.96
N CYS A 118 -12.07 -8.10 -13.30
CA CYS A 118 -12.14 -8.61 -14.66
C CYS A 118 -12.99 -9.89 -14.68
N PRO A 119 -13.63 -10.23 -15.83
CA PRO A 119 -14.41 -11.46 -15.95
C PRO A 119 -13.62 -12.74 -15.64
N GLU A 120 -12.32 -12.75 -15.96
CA GLU A 120 -11.42 -13.89 -15.76
C GLU A 120 -10.98 -14.06 -14.31
N GLY A 121 -11.13 -13.03 -13.50
CA GLY A 121 -10.72 -12.97 -12.09
C GLY A 121 -10.21 -11.61 -11.69
N ASN A 122 -10.22 -11.37 -10.40
CA ASN A 122 -9.82 -10.10 -9.81
C ASN A 122 -8.34 -10.10 -9.44
N THR A 123 -7.72 -8.92 -9.49
CA THR A 123 -6.33 -8.73 -9.06
C THR A 123 -6.22 -7.66 -7.98
N LEU A 124 -5.32 -7.90 -7.04
CA LEU A 124 -4.95 -6.98 -5.96
C LEU A 124 -3.48 -6.67 -6.10
N LEU A 125 -3.13 -5.40 -6.14
CA LEU A 125 -1.75 -4.94 -6.20
C LEU A 125 -1.46 -4.02 -5.02
N VAL A 126 -0.37 -4.29 -4.31
CA VAL A 126 0.25 -3.35 -3.39
C VAL A 126 1.57 -2.90 -3.98
N ARG A 127 1.71 -1.61 -4.16
CA ARG A 127 2.89 -0.98 -4.77
C ARG A 127 3.52 0.05 -3.85
N VAL A 128 4.84 0.00 -3.74
CA VAL A 128 5.65 1.09 -3.23
C VAL A 128 6.40 1.69 -4.42
N ALA A 129 6.11 2.93 -4.76
CA ALA A 129 6.68 3.59 -5.92
C ALA A 129 7.56 4.77 -5.50
N ARG A 130 8.76 4.87 -6.08
CA ARG A 130 9.70 6.00 -5.90
C ARG A 130 10.13 6.22 -4.45
N PHE A 131 10.06 5.20 -3.61
CA PHE A 131 10.43 5.30 -2.20
C PHE A 131 11.95 5.50 -2.05
N SER A 132 12.34 6.49 -1.25
CA SER A 132 13.73 6.80 -0.95
C SER A 132 14.02 6.44 0.51
N PRO A 133 14.53 5.22 0.79
CA PRO A 133 14.78 4.79 2.16
C PRO A 133 16.03 5.47 2.75
N LEU A 134 15.94 5.90 4.00
CA LEU A 134 17.07 6.53 4.69
C LEU A 134 18.28 5.59 4.79
N ILE A 135 18.04 4.31 5.04
CA ILE A 135 19.10 3.30 5.19
C ILE A 135 19.89 3.14 3.87
N ALA A 136 19.22 3.11 2.73
CA ALA A 136 19.89 2.96 1.43
C ALA A 136 20.59 4.25 0.96
N GLY A 137 20.20 5.41 1.50
CA GLY A 137 20.75 6.70 1.11
C GLY A 137 20.44 7.03 -0.37
N ASP A 138 21.43 7.59 -1.05
CA ASP A 138 21.38 7.91 -2.48
C ASP A 138 21.69 6.70 -3.39
N GLY A 139 22.03 5.56 -2.78
CA GLY A 139 22.42 4.34 -3.51
C GLY A 139 23.90 4.29 -3.93
N SER A 140 24.71 5.29 -3.59
CA SER A 140 26.14 5.34 -3.92
C SER A 140 26.96 4.26 -3.20
N HIS A 141 26.46 3.80 -2.03
CA HIS A 141 27.17 2.82 -1.22
C HIS A 141 26.51 1.43 -1.28
N PRO A 142 27.13 0.43 -1.93
CA PRO A 142 26.56 -0.92 -2.13
C PRO A 142 26.15 -1.61 -0.81
N TRP A 143 26.94 -1.43 0.25
CA TRP A 143 26.65 -2.04 1.55
C TRP A 143 25.33 -1.51 2.19
N ARG A 144 25.01 -0.22 1.99
CA ARG A 144 23.76 0.37 2.46
C ARG A 144 22.54 -0.21 1.71
N VAL A 145 22.68 -0.41 0.40
CA VAL A 145 21.67 -1.07 -0.41
C VAL A 145 21.48 -2.51 0.03
N LEU A 146 22.57 -3.22 0.34
CA LEU A 146 22.51 -4.59 0.87
C LEU A 146 21.80 -4.63 2.23
N LEU A 147 22.17 -3.72 3.13
CA LEU A 147 21.54 -3.60 4.45
C LEU A 147 20.04 -3.33 4.32
N TYR A 148 19.62 -2.42 3.43
CA TYR A 148 18.21 -2.19 3.13
C TYR A 148 17.52 -3.47 2.64
N ARG A 149 18.13 -4.20 1.71
CA ARG A 149 17.55 -5.42 1.14
C ARG A 149 17.37 -6.53 2.17
N SER A 150 18.35 -6.71 3.04
CA SER A 150 18.34 -7.77 4.06
C SER A 150 17.45 -7.45 5.28
N THR A 151 17.12 -6.19 5.50
CA THR A 151 16.34 -5.76 6.67
C THR A 151 14.99 -5.18 6.27
N GLN A 152 14.95 -3.90 5.92
CA GLN A 152 13.71 -3.15 5.69
C GLN A 152 12.88 -3.72 4.52
N SER A 153 13.53 -4.10 3.42
CA SER A 153 12.84 -4.69 2.26
C SER A 153 12.24 -6.05 2.60
N LEU A 154 12.99 -6.91 3.31
CA LEU A 154 12.51 -8.22 3.72
C LEU A 154 11.27 -8.08 4.64
N PHE A 155 11.35 -7.17 5.60
CA PHE A 155 10.25 -6.90 6.53
C PHE A 155 8.99 -6.42 5.78
N HIS A 156 9.12 -5.45 4.86
CA HIS A 156 8.01 -5.01 4.02
C HIS A 156 7.39 -6.15 3.21
N ARG A 157 8.23 -7.01 2.63
CA ARG A 157 7.75 -8.15 1.82
C ARG A 157 6.92 -9.12 2.66
N ILE A 158 7.35 -9.43 3.88
CA ILE A 158 6.62 -10.34 4.78
C ILE A 158 5.26 -9.74 5.16
N ILE A 159 5.22 -8.47 5.56
CA ILE A 159 4.00 -7.77 5.94
C ILE A 159 3.02 -7.70 4.78
N ILE A 160 3.46 -7.21 3.62
CA ILE A 160 2.59 -7.04 2.45
C ILE A 160 2.10 -8.39 1.94
N ALA A 161 2.96 -9.42 1.94
CA ALA A 161 2.55 -10.77 1.55
C ALA A 161 1.52 -11.39 2.52
N GLY A 162 1.72 -11.21 3.82
CA GLY A 162 0.75 -11.62 4.85
C GLY A 162 -0.59 -10.91 4.67
N PHE A 163 -0.55 -9.61 4.47
CA PHE A 163 -1.73 -8.79 4.20
C PHE A 163 -2.47 -9.25 2.94
N LEU A 164 -1.80 -9.38 1.79
CA LEU A 164 -2.47 -9.80 0.55
C LEU A 164 -3.06 -11.22 0.65
N ARG A 165 -2.38 -12.16 1.33
CA ARG A 165 -2.96 -13.50 1.58
C ARG A 165 -4.25 -13.41 2.42
N ALA A 166 -4.27 -12.56 3.44
CA ALA A 166 -5.48 -12.34 4.24
C ALA A 166 -6.59 -11.72 3.40
N MET A 167 -6.29 -10.73 2.57
CA MET A 167 -7.23 -10.09 1.66
C MET A 167 -7.82 -11.08 0.65
N VAL A 168 -6.98 -11.87 -0.02
CA VAL A 168 -7.43 -12.91 -0.97
C VAL A 168 -8.37 -13.89 -0.29
N ARG A 169 -8.01 -14.39 0.90
CA ARG A 169 -8.84 -15.31 1.67
C ARG A 169 -10.20 -14.72 2.00
N GLU A 170 -10.22 -13.47 2.44
CA GLU A 170 -11.44 -12.77 2.85
C GLU A 170 -12.35 -12.47 1.65
N LEU A 171 -11.80 -11.95 0.55
CA LEU A 171 -12.55 -11.63 -0.66
C LEU A 171 -12.99 -12.85 -1.47
N SER A 172 -12.35 -14.01 -1.26
CA SER A 172 -12.75 -15.30 -1.87
C SER A 172 -13.74 -16.07 -0.99
N SER A 173 -14.05 -15.61 0.23
CA SER A 173 -14.96 -16.27 1.15
C SER A 173 -16.33 -15.61 1.15
N ALA A 174 -17.38 -16.36 1.51
CA ALA A 174 -18.75 -15.84 1.64
C ALA A 174 -18.94 -14.76 2.74
N ARG A 175 -17.90 -14.40 3.46
CA ARG A 175 -17.94 -13.37 4.48
C ARG A 175 -17.81 -12.01 3.83
N ARG A 176 -18.85 -11.19 3.92
CA ARG A 176 -18.80 -9.80 3.45
C ARG A 176 -17.73 -9.02 4.20
N PRO A 177 -16.82 -8.33 3.49
CA PRO A 177 -15.88 -7.43 4.13
C PRO A 177 -16.61 -6.30 4.86
N VAL A 178 -16.24 -6.06 6.11
CA VAL A 178 -16.79 -4.95 6.89
C VAL A 178 -16.24 -3.65 6.33
N ARG A 179 -17.10 -2.81 5.76
CA ARG A 179 -16.70 -1.47 5.29
C ARG A 179 -16.32 -0.60 6.49
N VAL A 180 -15.06 -0.21 6.57
CA VAL A 180 -14.60 0.80 7.50
C VAL A 180 -14.30 2.06 6.70
N PRO A 181 -14.98 3.18 6.97
CA PRO A 181 -14.74 4.41 6.24
C PRO A 181 -13.30 4.88 6.51
N ILE A 182 -12.59 5.25 5.45
CA ILE A 182 -11.32 5.95 5.54
C ILE A 182 -11.50 7.33 4.92
N ALA A 183 -11.04 8.37 5.61
CA ALA A 183 -11.04 9.70 5.05
C ALA A 183 -10.05 9.74 3.88
N CYS A 184 -10.54 9.90 2.66
CA CYS A 184 -9.72 9.99 1.47
C CYS A 184 -10.23 11.13 0.56
N ARG A 185 -9.30 11.72 -0.16
CA ARG A 185 -9.61 12.70 -1.20
C ARG A 185 -9.88 11.97 -2.52
N TRP A 186 -11.10 12.09 -3.02
CA TRP A 186 -11.46 11.59 -4.35
C TRP A 186 -10.96 12.56 -5.41
N VAL A 187 -10.36 12.01 -6.46
CA VAL A 187 -10.02 12.74 -7.68
C VAL A 187 -10.72 12.02 -8.83
N GLU A 188 -11.69 12.70 -9.43
CA GLU A 188 -12.28 12.24 -10.68
C GLU A 188 -11.23 12.37 -11.79
N GLU A 189 -11.05 11.29 -12.56
CA GLU A 189 -10.28 11.38 -13.80
C GLU A 189 -11.15 12.18 -14.77
N GLY A 190 -10.79 13.42 -15.06
CA GLY A 190 -11.39 14.18 -16.12
C GLY A 190 -11.29 13.40 -17.44
N PRO A 191 -12.20 13.63 -18.42
CA PRO A 191 -12.13 12.97 -19.71
C PRO A 191 -10.71 13.14 -20.26
N GLY A 192 -10.06 12.01 -20.54
CA GLY A 192 -8.72 12.01 -21.12
C GLY A 192 -8.69 12.89 -22.37
N PRO A 193 -7.53 13.46 -22.74
CA PRO A 193 -7.43 14.29 -23.93
C PRO A 193 -7.94 13.46 -25.10
N THR A 194 -9.03 13.91 -25.70
CA THR A 194 -9.53 13.37 -26.97
C THR A 194 -8.41 13.54 -27.99
N SER A 195 -7.79 12.42 -28.39
CA SER A 195 -6.85 12.39 -29.50
C SER A 195 -7.61 12.81 -30.76
N THR A 196 -7.42 14.04 -31.16
CA THR A 196 -7.74 14.53 -32.51
C THR A 196 -6.64 14.12 -33.47
#